data_f1a71e533ea79f4ba0b13ab0ba9b511a
#
_entry.id   f1a71e533ea79f4ba0b13ab0ba9b511a
#
_cell.length_a   1.000
_cell.length_b   1.000
_cell.length_c   1.000
_cell.angle_alpha   90.00
_cell.angle_beta   90.00
_cell.angle_gamma   90.00
#
_symmetry.space_group_name_H-M   'P 1'
#
loop_
_entity.id
_entity.type
_entity.pdbx_description
1 polymer ?
#
loop_
_entity_poly.entity_id
_entity_poly.type
_entity_poly.pdbx_seq_one_letter_code
_entity_poly.pdbx_strand_id
1 'polypeptide(L)'
;GKSGESAYQLAKRSGVERTSIHKAMSGSRILNQDGFDRLIELLKLTPAEKQDLADSYEIAKQGEDVYHRRRKIAAMLNSLAALPSREFNTPVAGFKVDMGSRSFGQIELIRGKYEIYNLMRTAVLEEISDQDVPTVCTNIRFSDQFMADTTSLIYMSTGGKLTIKHILRFARHSDFASGNYNMDRLSEVLPMVLYVGDGYKPYYFYGDYDSANDITLLAPYYIITRKRIITVSADYQRAAAFSDPEIVRLCQESFDMSIKRCQPLISCLSNSIEAINYQKEYESCINQPLYKFEAIPCLAMFFSSPLINRKIRPDAPNREELVRSMCARCDAIRAVPSMNIMFFSEYGINYFTDTGMLFDVPPDIVLPFTAQERLKLLQELKRSVACGNNKAVAVNPERLNISNRISISCCETGGILFSGYNGESGSYVILLLKEEDIVKSISDFMAYLPQSDLVLNPHQSAAIIDGCIKRLKSTL
;
A
#
# COMPACT_ATOMS: atom_id res chain seq x y z
N GLY A 1 27.34 20.63 -25.43
CA GLY A 1 26.55 19.45 -25.45
C GLY A 1 25.77 19.24 -26.74
N LYS A 2 24.86 18.31 -26.75
CA LYS A 2 24.05 17.87 -27.93
C LYS A 2 23.18 18.97 -28.57
N SER A 3 22.81 20.03 -27.83
CA SER A 3 22.01 21.15 -28.37
C SER A 3 22.79 22.03 -29.36
N GLY A 4 24.12 21.97 -29.38
CA GLY A 4 24.97 22.86 -30.17
C GLY A 4 24.93 24.34 -29.70
N GLU A 5 24.16 24.67 -28.68
CA GLU A 5 24.00 26.03 -28.14
C GLU A 5 25.03 26.31 -27.02
N SER A 6 25.57 27.52 -27.01
CA SER A 6 26.42 27.97 -25.92
C SER A 6 25.59 28.30 -24.65
N ALA A 7 26.22 28.27 -23.48
CA ALA A 7 25.57 28.67 -22.23
C ALA A 7 25.00 30.11 -22.29
N TYR A 8 25.59 30.97 -23.12
CA TYR A 8 25.09 32.33 -23.37
C TYR A 8 23.76 32.31 -24.15
N GLN A 9 23.65 31.49 -25.19
CA GLN A 9 22.43 31.37 -25.99
C GLN A 9 21.31 30.74 -25.15
N LEU A 10 21.62 29.71 -24.38
CA LEU A 10 20.65 29.10 -23.46
C LEU A 10 20.18 30.10 -22.40
N ALA A 11 21.06 30.90 -21.80
CA ALA A 11 20.70 31.93 -20.86
C ALA A 11 19.77 32.98 -21.46
N LYS A 12 20.07 33.47 -22.67
CA LYS A 12 19.26 34.45 -23.36
C LYS A 12 17.85 33.94 -23.68
N ARG A 13 17.71 32.67 -24.03
CA ARG A 13 16.42 32.07 -24.42
C ARG A 13 15.59 31.64 -23.24
N SER A 14 16.24 31.06 -22.19
CA SER A 14 15.55 30.56 -21.00
C SER A 14 15.23 31.66 -19.97
N GLY A 15 15.92 32.82 -20.04
CA GLY A 15 15.90 33.81 -18.99
C GLY A 15 16.58 33.38 -17.69
N VAL A 16 17.32 32.26 -17.72
CA VAL A 16 18.14 31.78 -16.57
C VAL A 16 19.49 32.47 -16.60
N GLU A 17 19.95 32.91 -15.47
CA GLU A 17 21.28 33.59 -15.37
C GLU A 17 22.41 32.69 -15.90
N ARG A 18 23.25 33.26 -16.76
CA ARG A 18 24.40 32.53 -17.34
C ARG A 18 25.29 31.88 -16.28
N THR A 19 25.54 32.61 -15.18
CA THR A 19 26.34 32.12 -14.05
C THR A 19 25.69 30.92 -13.38
N SER A 20 24.38 30.88 -13.27
CA SER A 20 23.62 29.76 -12.73
C SER A 20 23.71 28.53 -13.64
N ILE A 21 23.62 28.72 -14.95
CA ILE A 21 23.81 27.62 -15.92
C ILE A 21 25.24 27.05 -15.82
N HIS A 22 26.28 27.90 -15.77
CA HIS A 22 27.66 27.43 -15.63
C HIS A 22 27.87 26.65 -14.31
N LYS A 23 27.34 27.15 -13.20
CA LYS A 23 27.43 26.46 -11.91
C LYS A 23 26.70 25.13 -11.91
N ALA A 24 25.56 25.03 -12.60
CA ALA A 24 24.85 23.77 -12.79
C ALA A 24 25.65 22.77 -13.64
N MET A 25 26.23 23.25 -14.75
CA MET A 25 27.09 22.42 -15.62
C MET A 25 28.36 21.89 -14.90
N SER A 26 28.90 22.66 -13.96
CA SER A 26 30.06 22.23 -13.14
C SER A 26 29.67 21.41 -11.91
N GLY A 27 28.38 21.19 -11.65
CA GLY A 27 27.89 20.49 -10.45
C GLY A 27 28.03 21.30 -9.15
N SER A 28 28.42 22.59 -9.23
CA SER A 28 28.64 23.42 -8.05
C SER A 28 27.36 24.03 -7.46
N ARG A 29 26.26 23.99 -8.21
CA ARG A 29 24.95 24.47 -7.75
C ARG A 29 23.82 23.82 -8.58
N ILE A 30 22.74 23.45 -7.91
CA ILE A 30 21.51 22.98 -8.55
C ILE A 30 20.67 24.21 -8.95
N LEU A 31 20.05 24.18 -10.12
CA LEU A 31 19.10 25.19 -10.55
C LEU A 31 17.83 25.13 -9.68
N ASN A 32 17.10 26.22 -9.58
CA ASN A 32 15.73 26.16 -9.07
C ASN A 32 14.81 25.47 -10.11
N GLN A 33 13.66 25.00 -9.66
CA GLN A 33 12.71 24.23 -10.50
C GLN A 33 12.32 24.99 -11.77
N ASP A 34 11.89 26.25 -11.64
CA ASP A 34 11.47 27.09 -12.75
C ASP A 34 12.59 27.30 -13.80
N GLY A 35 13.83 27.47 -13.34
CA GLY A 35 15.00 27.58 -14.24
C GLY A 35 15.33 26.25 -14.92
N PHE A 36 15.17 25.13 -14.23
CA PHE A 36 15.35 23.80 -14.82
C PHE A 36 14.27 23.52 -15.87
N ASP A 37 13.01 23.76 -15.55
CA ASP A 37 11.87 23.51 -16.46
C ASP A 37 11.99 24.32 -17.75
N ARG A 38 12.35 25.61 -17.64
CA ARG A 38 12.61 26.44 -18.81
C ARG A 38 13.78 25.98 -19.66
N LEU A 39 14.83 25.43 -19.04
CA LEU A 39 15.97 24.91 -19.78
C LEU A 39 15.65 23.58 -20.49
N ILE A 40 14.95 22.67 -19.83
CA ILE A 40 14.65 21.34 -20.39
C ILE A 40 13.73 21.45 -21.61
N GLU A 41 12.83 22.43 -21.66
CA GLU A 41 11.96 22.71 -22.80
C GLU A 41 12.75 23.21 -24.03
N LEU A 42 13.83 23.95 -23.80
CA LEU A 42 14.66 24.51 -24.86
C LEU A 42 15.66 23.50 -25.43
N LEU A 43 15.98 22.47 -24.66
CA LEU A 43 16.90 21.43 -25.08
C LEU A 43 16.18 20.46 -26.03
N LYS A 44 16.77 20.20 -27.21
CA LYS A 44 16.24 19.23 -28.17
C LYS A 44 16.56 17.81 -27.71
N LEU A 45 15.87 17.35 -26.66
CA LEU A 45 16.05 16.04 -26.05
C LEU A 45 14.95 15.09 -26.51
N THR A 46 15.33 13.82 -26.68
CA THR A 46 14.35 12.75 -26.81
C THR A 46 13.57 12.57 -25.50
N PRO A 47 12.39 11.92 -25.52
CA PRO A 47 11.65 11.62 -24.28
C PRO A 47 12.50 10.90 -23.22
N ALA A 48 13.31 9.93 -23.62
CA ALA A 48 14.22 9.21 -22.71
C ALA A 48 15.28 10.15 -22.09
N GLU A 49 15.94 10.99 -22.90
CA GLU A 49 16.92 11.95 -22.42
C GLU A 49 16.32 13.02 -21.50
N LYS A 50 15.05 13.42 -21.76
CA LYS A 50 14.33 14.33 -20.84
C LYS A 50 14.10 13.66 -19.48
N GLN A 51 13.70 12.39 -19.50
CA GLN A 51 13.48 11.63 -18.28
C GLN A 51 14.79 11.44 -17.50
N ASP A 52 15.87 11.03 -18.16
CA ASP A 52 17.20 10.85 -17.54
C ASP A 52 17.70 12.16 -16.91
N LEU A 53 17.48 13.30 -17.58
CA LEU A 53 17.87 14.60 -17.05
C LEU A 53 17.00 15.02 -15.86
N ALA A 54 15.71 14.77 -15.92
CA ALA A 54 14.80 15.03 -14.81
C ALA A 54 15.13 14.16 -13.59
N ASP A 55 15.39 12.88 -13.80
CA ASP A 55 15.81 11.95 -12.75
C ASP A 55 17.14 12.40 -12.12
N SER A 56 18.13 12.80 -12.94
CA SER A 56 19.41 13.32 -12.45
C SER A 56 19.27 14.62 -11.65
N TYR A 57 18.35 15.48 -12.07
CA TYR A 57 18.04 16.73 -11.35
C TYR A 57 17.40 16.44 -9.99
N GLU A 58 16.43 15.54 -9.93
CA GLU A 58 15.77 15.16 -8.67
C GLU A 58 16.74 14.42 -7.72
N ILE A 59 17.61 13.55 -8.26
CA ILE A 59 18.68 12.91 -7.48
C ILE A 59 19.61 13.96 -6.86
N ALA A 60 20.04 14.93 -7.66
CA ALA A 60 20.90 15.99 -7.15
C ALA A 60 20.23 16.84 -6.06
N LYS A 61 18.90 17.06 -6.18
CA LYS A 61 18.09 17.88 -5.26
C LYS A 61 17.78 17.16 -3.94
N GLN A 62 17.51 15.88 -3.98
CA GLN A 62 17.02 15.10 -2.84
C GLN A 62 18.08 14.20 -2.21
N GLY A 63 19.13 13.84 -2.96
CA GLY A 63 20.04 12.74 -2.67
C GLY A 63 19.55 11.41 -3.25
N GLU A 64 20.48 10.59 -3.68
CA GLU A 64 20.20 9.36 -4.44
C GLU A 64 19.32 8.37 -3.66
N ASP A 65 19.65 8.12 -2.40
CA ASP A 65 18.92 7.18 -1.54
C ASP A 65 17.48 7.61 -1.30
N VAL A 66 17.26 8.91 -1.02
CA VAL A 66 15.91 9.47 -0.79
C VAL A 66 15.08 9.41 -2.06
N TYR A 67 15.68 9.76 -3.20
CA TYR A 67 15.02 9.70 -4.50
C TYR A 67 14.56 8.28 -4.84
N HIS A 68 15.44 7.29 -4.73
CA HIS A 68 15.09 5.90 -5.03
C HIS A 68 14.04 5.34 -4.07
N ARG A 69 14.12 5.67 -2.78
CA ARG A 69 13.11 5.29 -1.77
C ARG A 69 11.74 5.85 -2.11
N ARG A 70 11.64 7.14 -2.44
CA ARG A 70 10.37 7.78 -2.84
C ARG A 70 9.80 7.20 -4.12
N ARG A 71 10.62 6.88 -5.10
CA ARG A 71 10.20 6.18 -6.33
C ARG A 71 9.65 4.79 -6.03
N LYS A 72 10.27 4.03 -5.14
CA LYS A 72 9.76 2.73 -4.70
C LYS A 72 8.41 2.83 -4.02
N ILE A 73 8.22 3.82 -3.16
CA ILE A 73 6.92 4.05 -2.51
C ILE A 73 5.86 4.40 -3.55
N ALA A 74 6.15 5.30 -4.49
CA ALA A 74 5.23 5.63 -5.57
C ALA A 74 4.87 4.40 -6.43
N ALA A 75 5.86 3.57 -6.77
CA ALA A 75 5.64 2.32 -7.51
C ALA A 75 4.78 1.32 -6.71
N MET A 76 5.00 1.18 -5.41
CA MET A 76 4.18 0.37 -4.52
C MET A 76 2.72 0.86 -4.50
N LEU A 77 2.49 2.17 -4.34
CA LEU A 77 1.15 2.74 -4.35
C LEU A 77 0.44 2.54 -5.70
N ASN A 78 1.16 2.72 -6.81
CA ASN A 78 0.64 2.43 -8.15
C ASN A 78 0.27 0.94 -8.31
N SER A 79 1.11 0.03 -7.80
CA SER A 79 0.80 -1.40 -7.81
C SER A 79 -0.45 -1.74 -6.99
N LEU A 80 -0.62 -1.11 -5.83
CA LEU A 80 -1.83 -1.27 -5.01
C LEU A 80 -3.08 -0.73 -5.71
N ALA A 81 -2.96 0.37 -6.45
CA ALA A 81 -4.06 0.93 -7.24
C ALA A 81 -4.42 0.05 -8.45
N ALA A 82 -3.43 -0.63 -9.04
CA ALA A 82 -3.60 -1.54 -10.16
C ALA A 82 -4.11 -2.94 -9.77
N LEU A 83 -4.20 -3.24 -8.46
CA LEU A 83 -4.75 -4.52 -8.01
C LEU A 83 -6.15 -4.71 -8.61
N PRO A 84 -6.38 -5.81 -9.37
CA PRO A 84 -7.62 -5.99 -10.09
C PRO A 84 -8.80 -5.92 -9.11
N SER A 85 -9.83 -5.17 -9.52
CA SER A 85 -11.16 -5.32 -8.94
C SER A 85 -11.66 -6.69 -9.41
N ARG A 86 -11.21 -7.74 -8.75
CA ARG A 86 -11.82 -9.04 -8.98
C ARG A 86 -13.20 -8.97 -8.34
N GLU A 87 -14.22 -8.78 -9.18
CA GLU A 87 -15.54 -9.31 -8.88
C GLU A 87 -15.35 -10.83 -8.92
N PHE A 88 -15.12 -11.42 -7.75
CA PHE A 88 -14.94 -12.86 -7.60
C PHE A 88 -16.27 -13.60 -7.65
N ASN A 89 -17.18 -13.14 -8.50
CA ASN A 89 -18.46 -13.80 -8.77
C ASN A 89 -18.36 -15.01 -9.71
N THR A 90 -17.15 -15.39 -10.11
CA THR A 90 -16.98 -16.70 -10.72
C THR A 90 -16.33 -17.61 -9.68
N PRO A 91 -17.07 -18.57 -9.10
CA PRO A 91 -16.40 -19.75 -8.59
C PRO A 91 -15.52 -20.20 -9.74
N VAL A 92 -14.22 -20.38 -9.51
CA VAL A 92 -13.38 -21.13 -10.45
C VAL A 92 -13.87 -22.56 -10.40
N ALA A 93 -15.14 -22.73 -10.88
CA ALA A 93 -15.76 -24.01 -11.14
C ALA A 93 -14.92 -24.62 -12.24
N GLY A 94 -14.05 -25.53 -11.87
CA GLY A 94 -13.28 -26.30 -12.82
C GLY A 94 -11.80 -26.12 -12.81
N PHE A 95 -11.18 -25.43 -11.86
CA PHE A 95 -9.78 -25.67 -11.57
C PHE A 95 -9.66 -27.07 -10.92
N LYS A 96 -9.92 -28.11 -11.71
CA LYS A 96 -9.38 -29.44 -11.42
C LYS A 96 -7.86 -29.25 -11.53
N VAL A 97 -7.24 -28.95 -10.39
CA VAL A 97 -5.83 -29.18 -10.25
C VAL A 97 -5.70 -30.65 -10.54
N ASP A 98 -5.09 -30.96 -11.67
CA ASP A 98 -4.65 -32.33 -11.92
C ASP A 98 -3.64 -32.64 -10.82
N MET A 99 -4.13 -33.23 -9.77
CA MET A 99 -3.36 -33.81 -8.69
C MET A 99 -2.78 -35.10 -9.28
N GLY A 100 -1.94 -34.91 -10.32
CA GLY A 100 -1.17 -36.04 -10.83
C GLY A 100 -0.66 -36.78 -9.64
N SER A 101 -1.04 -38.05 -9.53
CA SER A 101 -0.73 -38.95 -8.40
C SER A 101 0.79 -39.14 -8.31
N ARG A 102 1.48 -38.09 -7.83
CA ARG A 102 2.90 -38.17 -7.50
C ARG A 102 3.00 -38.87 -6.17
N SER A 103 3.38 -40.13 -6.20
CA SER A 103 3.84 -40.85 -5.02
C SER A 103 5.14 -40.21 -4.55
N PHE A 104 5.08 -39.51 -3.45
CA PHE A 104 6.25 -38.85 -2.90
C PHE A 104 7.07 -39.86 -2.06
N GLY A 105 8.37 -39.90 -2.31
CA GLY A 105 9.32 -40.55 -1.41
C GLY A 105 9.48 -39.79 -0.10
N GLN A 106 10.11 -40.38 0.91
CA GLN A 106 10.42 -39.70 2.17
C GLN A 106 11.30 -38.45 1.97
N ILE A 107 12.16 -38.47 0.96
CA ILE A 107 13.04 -37.35 0.55
C ILE A 107 13.00 -37.25 -0.96
N GLU A 108 12.74 -36.05 -1.47
CA GLU A 108 12.80 -35.72 -2.89
C GLU A 108 13.72 -34.51 -3.15
N LEU A 109 14.56 -34.63 -4.17
CA LEU A 109 15.39 -33.53 -4.65
C LEU A 109 14.80 -33.01 -5.98
N ILE A 110 14.51 -31.70 -6.01
CA ILE A 110 13.85 -31.04 -7.13
C ILE A 110 14.79 -30.01 -7.75
N ARG A 111 14.78 -29.90 -9.07
CA ARG A 111 15.56 -28.94 -9.83
C ARG A 111 14.67 -28.18 -10.80
N GLY A 112 14.93 -26.88 -10.92
CA GLY A 112 14.20 -25.98 -11.81
C GLY A 112 13.06 -25.24 -11.13
N LYS A 113 12.97 -23.96 -11.42
CA LYS A 113 12.05 -23.01 -10.76
C LYS A 113 10.58 -23.43 -10.87
N TYR A 114 10.15 -23.86 -12.06
CA TYR A 114 8.76 -24.28 -12.29
C TYR A 114 8.37 -25.54 -11.52
N GLU A 115 9.28 -26.53 -11.45
CA GLU A 115 9.05 -27.76 -10.71
C GLU A 115 8.96 -27.49 -9.20
N ILE A 116 9.77 -26.56 -8.69
CA ILE A 116 9.74 -26.13 -7.30
C ILE A 116 8.41 -25.44 -7.00
N TYR A 117 7.94 -24.55 -7.86
CA TYR A 117 6.65 -23.89 -7.68
C TYR A 117 5.48 -24.87 -7.74
N ASN A 118 5.50 -25.85 -8.65
CA ASN A 118 4.50 -26.89 -8.71
C ASN A 118 4.49 -27.74 -7.44
N LEU A 119 5.66 -28.09 -6.91
CA LEU A 119 5.77 -28.82 -5.65
C LEU A 119 5.19 -28.02 -4.48
N MET A 120 5.56 -26.74 -4.35
CA MET A 120 5.06 -25.88 -3.30
C MET A 120 3.54 -25.74 -3.38
N ARG A 121 3.00 -25.52 -4.57
CA ARG A 121 1.56 -25.47 -4.82
C ARG A 121 0.87 -26.79 -4.43
N THR A 122 1.43 -27.92 -4.81
CA THR A 122 0.88 -29.25 -4.47
C THR A 122 0.85 -29.45 -2.96
N ALA A 123 1.93 -29.12 -2.24
CA ALA A 123 1.98 -29.24 -0.79
C ALA A 123 0.93 -28.40 -0.08
N VAL A 124 0.70 -27.17 -0.56
CA VAL A 124 -0.34 -26.29 -0.01
C VAL A 124 -1.74 -26.83 -0.30
N LEU A 125 -1.99 -27.35 -1.51
CA LEU A 125 -3.28 -27.95 -1.87
C LEU A 125 -3.56 -29.24 -1.07
N GLU A 126 -2.55 -30.06 -0.80
CA GLU A 126 -2.68 -31.21 0.09
C GLU A 126 -3.07 -30.78 1.51
N GLU A 127 -2.43 -29.73 2.04
CA GLU A 127 -2.75 -29.20 3.37
C GLU A 127 -4.22 -28.74 3.44
N ILE A 128 -4.72 -28.10 2.40
CA ILE A 128 -6.09 -27.63 2.31
C ILE A 128 -7.09 -28.77 2.23
N SER A 129 -6.78 -29.82 1.47
CA SER A 129 -7.70 -30.95 1.25
C SER A 129 -7.89 -31.81 2.49
N ASP A 130 -6.89 -31.83 3.37
CA ASP A 130 -6.84 -32.76 4.50
C ASP A 130 -7.21 -32.14 5.85
N GLN A 131 -7.40 -30.81 5.91
CA GLN A 131 -7.54 -30.10 7.18
C GLN A 131 -8.77 -29.21 7.24
N ASP A 132 -9.44 -29.18 8.39
CA ASP A 132 -10.52 -28.22 8.66
C ASP A 132 -9.98 -26.80 8.79
N VAL A 133 -8.76 -26.63 9.31
CA VAL A 133 -8.05 -25.34 9.44
C VAL A 133 -6.63 -25.50 8.91
N PRO A 134 -6.45 -25.44 7.59
CA PRO A 134 -5.14 -25.59 6.97
C PRO A 134 -4.20 -24.45 7.36
N THR A 135 -2.95 -24.81 7.68
CA THR A 135 -1.92 -23.85 8.08
C THR A 135 -0.62 -24.07 7.32
N VAL A 136 -0.12 -23.00 6.71
CA VAL A 136 1.16 -22.98 6.01
C VAL A 136 2.10 -22.03 6.73
N CYS A 137 3.31 -22.51 7.06
CA CYS A 137 4.36 -21.71 7.66
C CYS A 137 5.48 -21.50 6.64
N THR A 138 5.95 -20.26 6.47
CA THR A 138 6.93 -19.94 5.42
C THR A 138 7.77 -18.72 5.73
N ASN A 139 8.92 -18.63 5.05
CA ASN A 139 9.74 -17.42 4.93
C ASN A 139 10.07 -17.08 3.46
N ILE A 140 9.32 -17.67 2.52
CA ILE A 140 9.54 -17.48 1.07
C ILE A 140 9.26 -16.05 0.66
N ARG A 141 10.05 -15.51 -0.28
CA ARG A 141 9.80 -14.22 -0.88
C ARG A 141 8.66 -14.26 -1.89
N PHE A 142 7.71 -13.36 -1.78
CA PHE A 142 6.63 -13.17 -2.76
C PHE A 142 7.00 -12.13 -3.84
N SER A 143 8.28 -12.04 -4.18
CA SER A 143 8.78 -11.13 -5.23
C SER A 143 8.35 -11.54 -6.64
N ASP A 144 7.84 -12.76 -6.79
CA ASP A 144 7.38 -13.30 -8.05
C ASP A 144 5.85 -13.22 -8.13
N GLN A 145 5.33 -12.52 -9.14
CA GLN A 145 3.89 -12.34 -9.35
C GLN A 145 3.16 -13.69 -9.41
N PHE A 146 3.80 -14.73 -9.99
CA PHE A 146 3.23 -16.07 -10.03
C PHE A 146 2.97 -16.65 -8.65
N MET A 147 3.89 -16.44 -7.70
CA MET A 147 3.71 -16.91 -6.32
C MET A 147 2.59 -16.17 -5.60
N ALA A 148 2.52 -14.85 -5.76
CA ALA A 148 1.46 -14.04 -5.18
C ALA A 148 0.09 -14.43 -5.74
N ASP A 149 -0.02 -14.58 -7.06
CA ASP A 149 -1.26 -14.99 -7.73
C ASP A 149 -1.68 -16.41 -7.33
N THR A 150 -0.73 -17.34 -7.28
CA THR A 150 -1.00 -18.73 -6.89
C THR A 150 -1.50 -18.80 -5.44
N THR A 151 -0.86 -18.09 -4.53
CA THR A 151 -1.24 -18.08 -3.11
C THR A 151 -2.62 -17.44 -2.93
N SER A 152 -2.91 -16.37 -3.65
CA SER A 152 -4.21 -15.71 -3.64
C SER A 152 -5.31 -16.62 -4.18
N LEU A 153 -5.08 -17.32 -5.30
CA LEU A 153 -6.02 -18.28 -5.88
C LEU A 153 -6.29 -19.46 -4.94
N ILE A 154 -5.25 -19.96 -4.29
CA ILE A 154 -5.36 -21.06 -3.32
C ILE A 154 -6.20 -20.60 -2.11
N TYR A 155 -5.90 -19.43 -1.56
CA TYR A 155 -6.67 -18.88 -0.43
C TYR A 155 -8.16 -18.77 -0.75
N MET A 156 -8.48 -18.26 -1.92
CA MET A 156 -9.87 -18.13 -2.36
C MET A 156 -10.57 -19.46 -2.57
N SER A 157 -9.85 -20.48 -3.07
CA SER A 157 -10.42 -21.81 -3.25
C SER A 157 -10.81 -22.50 -1.93
N THR A 158 -10.27 -22.02 -0.81
CA THR A 158 -10.57 -22.55 0.54
C THR A 158 -11.74 -21.86 1.23
N GLY A 159 -12.36 -20.85 0.59
CA GLY A 159 -13.37 -20.02 1.25
C GLY A 159 -12.82 -19.28 2.47
N GLY A 160 -11.54 -18.89 2.45
CA GLY A 160 -10.90 -18.10 3.50
C GLY A 160 -10.42 -18.88 4.73
N LYS A 161 -10.38 -20.21 4.67
CA LYS A 161 -9.96 -21.05 5.82
C LYS A 161 -8.45 -21.20 5.98
N LEU A 162 -7.65 -20.92 4.93
CA LEU A 162 -6.20 -21.07 4.98
C LEU A 162 -5.53 -20.02 5.86
N THR A 163 -4.72 -20.44 6.80
CA THR A 163 -3.84 -19.57 7.58
C THR A 163 -2.40 -19.65 7.05
N ILE A 164 -1.81 -18.51 6.69
CA ILE A 164 -0.41 -18.41 6.25
C ILE A 164 0.37 -17.62 7.29
N LYS A 165 1.28 -18.28 8.01
CA LYS A 165 2.22 -17.65 8.93
C LYS A 165 3.53 -17.39 8.19
N HIS A 166 3.89 -16.13 7.99
CA HIS A 166 5.06 -15.74 7.20
C HIS A 166 6.08 -14.99 8.06
N ILE A 167 7.30 -15.48 8.14
CA ILE A 167 8.41 -14.80 8.83
C ILE A 167 9.23 -14.03 7.81
N LEU A 168 9.40 -12.72 8.07
CA LEU A 168 10.14 -11.78 7.26
C LEU A 168 11.39 -11.31 8.01
N ARG A 169 12.51 -11.20 7.31
CA ARG A 169 13.69 -10.55 7.83
C ARG A 169 13.72 -9.10 7.37
N PHE A 170 13.90 -8.16 8.29
CA PHE A 170 14.14 -6.75 8.05
C PHE A 170 15.57 -6.38 8.41
N ALA A 171 16.13 -5.41 7.73
CA ALA A 171 17.43 -4.85 8.05
C ALA A 171 17.29 -3.74 9.10
N ARG A 172 18.28 -3.59 9.99
CA ARG A 172 18.33 -2.50 10.96
C ARG A 172 18.82 -1.19 10.33
N HIS A 173 18.51 -0.08 10.96
CA HIS A 173 18.75 1.30 10.52
C HIS A 173 20.23 1.67 10.23
N SER A 174 21.19 0.87 10.63
CA SER A 174 22.63 1.17 10.48
C SER A 174 23.16 0.99 9.06
N ASP A 175 22.43 0.31 8.19
CA ASP A 175 22.86 0.07 6.81
C ASP A 175 22.08 0.98 5.86
N PHE A 176 22.76 1.89 5.18
CA PHE A 176 22.19 2.83 4.21
C PHE A 176 21.33 2.16 3.12
N ALA A 177 21.53 0.88 2.86
CA ALA A 177 20.72 0.05 2.01
C ALA A 177 19.41 -0.44 2.67
N SER A 178 19.27 -0.30 4.00
CA SER A 178 18.18 -0.92 4.77
C SER A 178 16.80 -0.36 4.45
N GLY A 179 16.68 0.96 4.27
CA GLY A 179 15.39 1.58 3.98
C GLY A 179 14.76 1.11 2.66
N ASN A 180 15.58 0.85 1.65
CA ASN A 180 15.13 0.27 0.39
C ASN A 180 14.76 -1.20 0.53
N TYR A 181 15.53 -1.96 1.32
CA TYR A 181 15.27 -3.38 1.55
C TYR A 181 13.94 -3.62 2.29
N ASN A 182 13.67 -2.88 3.37
CA ASN A 182 12.44 -3.01 4.14
C ASN A 182 11.22 -2.61 3.31
N MET A 183 11.33 -1.59 2.47
CA MET A 183 10.28 -1.20 1.53
C MET A 183 10.01 -2.27 0.46
N ASP A 184 11.05 -2.95 -0.05
CA ASP A 184 10.87 -4.08 -0.96
C ASP A 184 10.11 -5.22 -0.28
N ARG A 185 10.44 -5.53 0.99
CA ARG A 185 9.72 -6.54 1.79
C ARG A 185 8.26 -6.16 2.00
N LEU A 186 7.99 -4.90 2.34
CA LEU A 186 6.61 -4.42 2.47
C LEU A 186 5.84 -4.54 1.15
N SER A 187 6.44 -4.15 0.05
CA SER A 187 5.82 -4.20 -1.28
C SER A 187 5.44 -5.62 -1.71
N GLU A 188 6.21 -6.63 -1.28
CA GLU A 188 5.89 -8.04 -1.53
C GLU A 188 4.73 -8.56 -0.67
N VAL A 189 4.63 -8.07 0.55
CA VAL A 189 3.69 -8.58 1.58
C VAL A 189 2.34 -7.88 1.51
N LEU A 190 2.33 -6.59 1.25
CA LEU A 190 1.12 -5.79 1.32
C LEU A 190 -0.02 -6.28 0.39
N PRO A 191 0.23 -6.67 -0.87
CA PRO A 191 -0.80 -7.29 -1.69
C PRO A 191 -1.40 -8.56 -1.07
N MET A 192 -0.56 -9.39 -0.43
CA MET A 192 -1.02 -10.62 0.23
C MET A 192 -1.95 -10.33 1.40
N VAL A 193 -1.62 -9.32 2.22
CA VAL A 193 -2.47 -8.89 3.33
C VAL A 193 -3.83 -8.41 2.82
N LEU A 194 -3.84 -7.68 1.71
CA LEU A 194 -5.06 -7.12 1.13
C LEU A 194 -5.96 -8.17 0.46
N TYR A 195 -5.35 -9.21 -0.14
CA TYR A 195 -6.11 -10.29 -0.78
C TYR A 195 -6.58 -11.34 0.21
N VAL A 196 -5.72 -11.71 1.16
CA VAL A 196 -5.95 -12.83 2.06
C VAL A 196 -6.57 -12.38 3.40
N GLY A 197 -6.39 -11.10 3.78
CA GLY A 197 -6.94 -10.58 5.02
C GLY A 197 -6.43 -11.32 6.26
N ASP A 198 -7.34 -11.70 7.15
CA ASP A 198 -7.03 -12.36 8.43
C ASP A 198 -6.31 -13.70 8.30
N GLY A 199 -6.39 -14.35 7.15
CA GLY A 199 -5.69 -15.61 6.88
C GLY A 199 -4.18 -15.44 6.69
N TYR A 200 -3.70 -14.25 6.36
CA TYR A 200 -2.27 -14.00 6.18
C TYR A 200 -1.68 -13.25 7.37
N LYS A 201 -0.73 -13.87 8.06
CA LYS A 201 -0.12 -13.37 9.29
C LYS A 201 1.39 -13.16 9.10
N PRO A 202 1.81 -11.96 8.65
CA PRO A 202 3.22 -11.63 8.52
C PRO A 202 3.82 -11.24 9.87
N TYR A 203 4.96 -11.84 10.17
CA TYR A 203 5.80 -11.54 11.33
C TYR A 203 7.16 -11.08 10.85
N TYR A 204 7.83 -10.22 11.60
CA TYR A 204 9.18 -9.79 11.23
C TYR A 204 10.14 -9.84 12.42
N PHE A 205 11.42 -9.94 12.09
CA PHE A 205 12.54 -9.74 13.01
C PHE A 205 13.64 -8.95 12.29
N TYR A 206 14.46 -8.27 13.08
CA TYR A 206 15.64 -7.60 12.54
C TYR A 206 16.82 -8.56 12.53
N GLY A 207 17.45 -8.72 11.37
CA GLY A 207 18.67 -9.50 11.20
C GLY A 207 19.73 -8.71 10.44
N ASP A 208 20.99 -8.87 10.84
CA ASP A 208 22.10 -8.23 10.13
C ASP A 208 22.23 -8.82 8.72
N TYR A 209 22.47 -7.95 7.73
CA TYR A 209 22.58 -8.35 6.32
C TYR A 209 23.77 -9.28 6.07
N ASP A 210 24.84 -9.14 6.90
CA ASP A 210 26.11 -9.84 6.80
C ASP A 210 26.27 -11.03 7.75
N SER A 211 25.24 -11.44 8.46
CA SER A 211 25.38 -12.70 9.18
C SER A 211 25.36 -13.87 8.17
N ALA A 212 26.48 -13.97 7.43
CA ALA A 212 26.91 -15.21 6.79
C ALA A 212 26.88 -16.42 7.77
N ASN A 213 26.57 -16.15 9.04
CA ASN A 213 26.31 -17.08 10.12
C ASN A 213 24.89 -17.65 10.14
N ASP A 214 23.97 -17.17 9.30
CA ASP A 214 22.81 -17.98 8.89
C ASP A 214 23.22 -19.12 7.92
N ILE A 215 24.48 -19.52 7.98
CA ILE A 215 25.00 -20.78 7.44
C ILE A 215 24.21 -21.99 7.93
N THR A 216 23.37 -21.84 8.91
CA THR A 216 22.51 -22.92 9.40
C THR A 216 21.49 -23.40 8.37
N LEU A 217 21.30 -22.72 7.25
CA LEU A 217 20.37 -23.16 6.25
C LEU A 217 21.08 -23.43 4.93
N LEU A 218 21.36 -24.70 4.67
CA LEU A 218 21.66 -25.22 3.33
C LEU A 218 20.61 -24.76 2.29
N ALA A 219 19.47 -24.23 2.77
CA ALA A 219 18.41 -23.60 2.00
C ALA A 219 17.79 -22.44 2.80
N PRO A 220 17.88 -21.18 2.32
CA PRO A 220 17.43 -19.99 3.03
C PRO A 220 15.91 -19.85 3.08
N TYR A 221 15.18 -20.56 2.22
CA TYR A 221 13.73 -20.50 2.12
C TYR A 221 13.09 -21.84 2.42
N TYR A 222 11.87 -21.78 2.99
CA TYR A 222 11.10 -23.01 3.28
C TYR A 222 9.58 -22.76 3.25
N ILE A 223 8.86 -23.85 3.00
CA ILE A 223 7.44 -24.01 3.28
C ILE A 223 7.26 -25.22 4.19
N ILE A 224 6.47 -25.08 5.23
CA ILE A 224 6.13 -26.15 6.16
C ILE A 224 4.61 -26.29 6.17
N THR A 225 4.14 -27.50 5.91
CA THR A 225 2.76 -27.97 6.08
C THR A 225 2.73 -29.08 7.13
N ARG A 226 1.58 -29.65 7.43
CA ARG A 226 1.50 -30.81 8.36
C ARG A 226 2.20 -32.05 7.83
N LYS A 227 2.23 -32.21 6.51
CA LYS A 227 2.78 -33.43 5.89
C LYS A 227 4.19 -33.25 5.34
N ARG A 228 4.62 -32.03 5.13
CA ARG A 228 5.86 -31.77 4.40
C ARG A 228 6.59 -30.54 4.88
N ILE A 229 7.90 -30.62 4.76
CA ILE A 229 8.76 -29.45 4.68
C ILE A 229 9.42 -29.42 3.30
N ILE A 230 9.41 -28.27 2.64
CA ILE A 230 10.13 -28.01 1.40
C ILE A 230 11.14 -26.91 1.69
N THR A 231 12.42 -27.21 1.51
CA THR A 231 13.52 -26.26 1.61
C THR A 231 13.94 -25.84 0.21
N VAL A 232 14.22 -24.54 0.01
CA VAL A 232 14.48 -23.96 -1.32
C VAL A 232 15.76 -23.14 -1.30
N SER A 233 16.60 -23.29 -2.33
CA SER A 233 17.83 -22.52 -2.49
C SER A 233 17.55 -21.04 -2.78
N ALA A 234 18.53 -20.16 -2.53
CA ALA A 234 18.40 -18.72 -2.71
C ALA A 234 18.02 -18.32 -4.14
N ASP A 235 18.48 -19.07 -5.13
CA ASP A 235 18.24 -18.86 -6.56
C ASP A 235 16.96 -19.52 -7.08
N TYR A 236 16.21 -20.23 -6.21
CA TYR A 236 15.02 -21.02 -6.57
C TYR A 236 15.27 -22.09 -7.65
N GLN A 237 16.50 -22.57 -7.78
CA GLN A 237 16.84 -23.61 -8.77
C GLN A 237 16.92 -25.03 -8.18
N ARG A 238 16.98 -25.14 -6.86
CA ARG A 238 17.09 -26.41 -6.15
C ARG A 238 16.17 -26.40 -4.92
N ALA A 239 15.53 -27.52 -4.68
CA ALA A 239 14.74 -27.76 -3.49
C ALA A 239 14.87 -29.19 -3.00
N ALA A 240 14.63 -29.39 -1.71
CA ALA A 240 14.47 -30.70 -1.11
C ALA A 240 13.14 -30.74 -0.36
N ALA A 241 12.33 -31.75 -0.58
CA ALA A 241 11.11 -32.01 0.14
C ALA A 241 11.28 -33.24 1.06
N PHE A 242 10.79 -33.11 2.30
CA PHE A 242 10.83 -34.13 3.32
C PHE A 242 9.40 -34.42 3.77
N SER A 243 9.05 -35.72 3.86
CA SER A 243 7.71 -36.15 4.29
C SER A 243 7.78 -37.03 5.56
N ASP A 244 8.97 -37.19 6.14
CA ASP A 244 9.13 -37.89 7.41
C ASP A 244 8.42 -37.13 8.54
N PRO A 245 7.48 -37.76 9.28
CA PRO A 245 6.68 -37.06 10.30
C PRO A 245 7.50 -36.47 11.44
N GLU A 246 8.64 -37.08 11.82
CA GLU A 246 9.49 -36.56 12.88
C GLU A 246 10.26 -35.33 12.43
N ILE A 247 10.76 -35.30 11.18
CA ILE A 247 11.42 -34.14 10.58
C ILE A 247 10.42 -33.00 10.47
N VAL A 248 9.21 -33.25 9.97
CA VAL A 248 8.16 -32.25 9.83
C VAL A 248 7.79 -31.64 11.18
N ARG A 249 7.56 -32.50 12.20
CA ARG A 249 7.25 -32.03 13.56
C ARG A 249 8.36 -31.18 14.16
N LEU A 250 9.61 -31.59 14.02
CA LEU A 250 10.76 -30.81 14.50
C LEU A 250 10.83 -29.41 13.85
N CYS A 251 10.58 -29.35 12.54
CA CYS A 251 10.57 -28.08 11.81
C CYS A 251 9.40 -27.19 12.21
N GLN A 252 8.21 -27.73 12.46
CA GLN A 252 7.06 -26.98 12.96
C GLN A 252 7.33 -26.40 14.35
N GLU A 253 7.86 -27.21 15.27
CA GLU A 253 8.25 -26.74 16.62
C GLU A 253 9.31 -25.65 16.56
N SER A 254 10.30 -25.77 15.69
CA SER A 254 11.34 -24.76 15.47
C SER A 254 10.77 -23.47 14.90
N PHE A 255 9.79 -23.57 13.98
CA PHE A 255 9.10 -22.41 13.43
C PHE A 255 8.27 -21.69 14.51
N ASP A 256 7.53 -22.43 15.34
CA ASP A 256 6.72 -21.86 16.42
C ASP A 256 7.59 -21.19 17.50
N MET A 257 8.78 -21.73 17.77
CA MET A 257 9.75 -21.06 18.63
C MET A 257 10.30 -19.77 18.00
N SER A 258 10.51 -19.77 16.70
CA SER A 258 10.99 -18.60 15.94
C SER A 258 9.95 -17.47 15.92
N ILE A 259 8.69 -17.80 15.69
CA ILE A 259 7.58 -16.81 15.71
C ILE A 259 7.48 -16.07 17.06
N LYS A 260 7.71 -16.76 18.17
CA LYS A 260 7.68 -16.14 19.51
C LYS A 260 8.72 -15.04 19.70
N ARG A 261 9.76 -15.01 18.87
CA ARG A 261 10.81 -13.98 18.86
C ARG A 261 10.57 -12.90 17.83
N CYS A 262 9.57 -13.08 16.97
CA CYS A 262 9.20 -12.13 15.92
C CYS A 262 8.11 -11.18 16.43
N GLN A 263 8.01 -10.02 15.80
CA GLN A 263 6.92 -9.08 16.00
C GLN A 263 5.91 -9.23 14.85
N PRO A 264 4.60 -9.10 15.11
CA PRO A 264 3.64 -9.01 14.02
C PRO A 264 3.91 -7.73 13.22
N LEU A 265 4.01 -7.86 11.90
CA LEU A 265 4.24 -6.72 11.01
C LEU A 265 2.95 -5.89 10.87
N ILE A 266 1.83 -6.57 10.77
CA ILE A 266 0.52 -5.98 10.53
C ILE A 266 -0.48 -6.59 11.51
N SER A 267 -1.23 -5.73 12.18
CA SER A 267 -2.40 -6.11 12.97
C SER A 267 -3.66 -5.89 12.14
N CYS A 268 -4.53 -6.88 12.06
CA CYS A 268 -5.77 -6.82 11.31
C CYS A 268 -6.97 -6.73 12.27
N LEU A 269 -7.88 -5.79 12.00
CA LEU A 269 -9.15 -5.64 12.69
C LEU A 269 -10.27 -5.83 11.66
N SER A 270 -11.08 -6.86 11.85
CA SER A 270 -12.17 -7.23 10.93
C SER A 270 -13.56 -6.81 11.43
N ASN A 271 -13.69 -6.45 12.73
CA ASN A 271 -14.93 -5.94 13.29
C ASN A 271 -15.07 -4.44 13.00
N SER A 272 -16.16 -4.04 12.34
CA SER A 272 -16.39 -2.64 11.93
C SER A 272 -16.42 -1.66 13.12
N ILE A 273 -16.97 -2.04 14.26
CA ILE A 273 -17.04 -1.18 15.45
C ILE A 273 -15.66 -1.02 16.09
N GLU A 274 -14.92 -2.12 16.24
CA GLU A 274 -13.54 -2.09 16.72
C GLU A 274 -12.65 -1.25 15.79
N ALA A 275 -12.84 -1.41 14.50
CA ALA A 275 -12.12 -0.66 13.46
C ALA A 275 -12.39 0.86 13.57
N ILE A 276 -13.66 1.28 13.71
CA ILE A 276 -14.03 2.69 13.89
C ILE A 276 -13.46 3.26 15.19
N ASN A 277 -13.53 2.50 16.30
CA ASN A 277 -12.99 2.92 17.58
C ASN A 277 -11.47 3.04 17.53
N TYR A 278 -10.80 2.11 16.85
CA TYR A 278 -9.36 2.18 16.64
C TYR A 278 -8.96 3.40 15.80
N GLN A 279 -9.68 3.69 14.72
CA GLN A 279 -9.44 4.91 13.93
C GLN A 279 -9.64 6.17 14.78
N LYS A 280 -10.67 6.20 15.63
CA LYS A 280 -10.89 7.32 16.55
C LYS A 280 -9.68 7.54 17.47
N GLU A 281 -9.18 6.48 18.09
CA GLU A 281 -8.01 6.55 18.97
C GLU A 281 -6.76 7.01 18.18
N TYR A 282 -6.52 6.41 17.04
CA TYR A 282 -5.42 6.78 16.15
C TYR A 282 -5.48 8.28 15.79
N GLU A 283 -6.62 8.76 15.29
CA GLU A 283 -6.80 10.15 14.87
C GLU A 283 -6.79 11.15 16.04
N SER A 284 -7.18 10.73 17.26
CA SER A 284 -7.19 11.57 18.47
C SER A 284 -5.81 11.83 19.08
N CYS A 285 -4.87 10.93 18.87
CA CYS A 285 -3.54 11.00 19.50
C CYS A 285 -2.52 11.79 18.66
N ILE A 286 -2.92 12.36 17.54
CA ILE A 286 -2.02 12.98 16.56
C ILE A 286 -1.87 14.47 16.82
N ASN A 287 -0.68 14.90 17.27
CA ASN A 287 -0.29 16.30 17.41
C ASN A 287 0.53 16.82 16.21
N GLN A 288 0.51 16.09 15.11
CA GLN A 288 1.30 16.34 13.91
C GLN A 288 0.38 16.36 12.68
N PRO A 289 0.84 16.82 11.50
CA PRO A 289 0.06 16.69 10.28
C PRO A 289 -0.31 15.24 10.00
N LEU A 290 -1.59 14.98 9.77
CA LEU A 290 -2.10 13.69 9.36
C LEU A 290 -2.22 13.66 7.85
N TYR A 291 -1.46 12.79 7.21
CA TYR A 291 -1.54 12.55 5.78
C TYR A 291 -2.59 11.48 5.49
N LYS A 292 -3.52 11.81 4.58
CA LYS A 292 -4.56 10.89 4.11
C LYS A 292 -4.43 10.71 2.60
N PHE A 293 -4.25 9.50 2.16
CA PHE A 293 -4.13 9.11 0.76
C PHE A 293 -5.31 8.22 0.42
N GLU A 294 -6.36 8.82 -0.12
CA GLU A 294 -7.68 8.21 -0.29
C GLU A 294 -8.26 8.62 -1.65
N ALA A 295 -8.98 7.71 -2.33
CA ALA A 295 -9.56 8.05 -3.62
C ALA A 295 -10.56 9.22 -3.52
N ILE A 296 -11.33 9.28 -2.43
CA ILE A 296 -12.25 10.37 -2.09
C ILE A 296 -11.64 11.14 -0.92
N PRO A 297 -11.54 12.49 -0.97
CA PRO A 297 -11.01 13.23 0.17
C PRO A 297 -11.81 12.93 1.44
N CYS A 298 -11.14 12.76 2.58
CA CYS A 298 -11.81 12.47 3.85
C CYS A 298 -12.85 13.54 4.20
N LEU A 299 -14.11 13.16 4.21
CA LEU A 299 -15.24 14.04 4.52
C LEU A 299 -15.77 13.85 5.95
N ALA A 300 -15.24 12.88 6.72
CA ALA A 300 -15.74 12.50 8.03
C ALA A 300 -15.75 13.69 9.03
N MET A 301 -14.81 14.61 8.92
CA MET A 301 -14.75 15.80 9.76
C MET A 301 -15.98 16.74 9.59
N PHE A 302 -16.70 16.63 8.47
CA PHE A 302 -17.88 17.43 8.17
C PHE A 302 -19.19 16.71 8.49
N PHE A 303 -19.14 15.46 8.95
CA PHE A 303 -20.35 14.70 9.29
C PHE A 303 -20.93 15.16 10.62
N SER A 304 -22.17 15.62 10.60
CA SER A 304 -22.94 15.90 11.81
C SER A 304 -23.64 14.64 12.34
N SER A 305 -23.91 14.58 13.64
CA SER A 305 -24.63 13.44 14.23
C SER A 305 -25.99 13.14 13.57
N PRO A 306 -26.82 14.16 13.20
CA PRO A 306 -28.03 13.90 12.42
C PRO A 306 -27.76 13.29 11.05
N LEU A 307 -26.66 13.68 10.37
CA LEU A 307 -26.30 13.11 9.08
C LEU A 307 -25.88 11.65 9.24
N ILE A 308 -25.01 11.34 10.22
CA ILE A 308 -24.57 9.98 10.52
C ILE A 308 -25.77 9.08 10.80
N ASN A 309 -26.69 9.54 11.64
CA ASN A 309 -27.89 8.76 11.98
C ASN A 309 -28.79 8.47 10.78
N ARG A 310 -28.88 9.39 9.81
CA ARG A 310 -29.63 9.15 8.55
C ARG A 310 -28.88 8.25 7.58
N LYS A 311 -27.55 8.24 7.62
CA LYS A 311 -26.73 7.49 6.64
C LYS A 311 -26.46 6.05 7.04
N ILE A 312 -26.38 5.74 8.33
CA ILE A 312 -26.31 4.34 8.78
C ILE A 312 -27.69 3.70 8.55
N ARG A 313 -27.68 2.62 7.77
CA ARG A 313 -28.90 1.91 7.38
C ARG A 313 -29.72 1.48 8.60
N PRO A 314 -31.06 1.51 8.51
CA PRO A 314 -31.93 1.07 9.61
C PRO A 314 -31.73 -0.41 9.99
N ASP A 315 -31.38 -1.24 9.02
CA ASP A 315 -31.17 -2.69 9.13
C ASP A 315 -29.70 -3.10 9.41
N ALA A 316 -28.80 -2.12 9.58
CA ALA A 316 -27.39 -2.41 9.86
C ALA A 316 -27.22 -3.14 11.22
N PRO A 317 -26.38 -4.18 11.27
CA PRO A 317 -26.07 -4.87 12.53
C PRO A 317 -25.49 -3.88 13.58
N ASN A 318 -25.96 -3.99 14.83
CA ASN A 318 -25.49 -3.12 15.92
C ASN A 318 -25.58 -1.61 15.62
N ARG A 319 -26.61 -1.19 14.89
CA ARG A 319 -26.79 0.16 14.36
C ARG A 319 -26.56 1.28 15.39
N GLU A 320 -27.11 1.15 16.61
CA GLU A 320 -26.98 2.18 17.63
C GLU A 320 -25.52 2.37 18.07
N GLU A 321 -24.79 1.28 18.17
CA GLU A 321 -23.37 1.31 18.52
C GLU A 321 -22.52 1.86 17.37
N LEU A 322 -22.81 1.49 16.13
CA LEU A 322 -22.19 2.07 14.93
C LEU A 322 -22.40 3.60 14.87
N VAL A 323 -23.61 4.08 15.12
CA VAL A 323 -23.91 5.52 15.15
C VAL A 323 -23.10 6.21 16.26
N ARG A 324 -23.08 5.64 17.47
CA ARG A 324 -22.31 6.20 18.59
C ARG A 324 -20.82 6.26 18.30
N SER A 325 -20.25 5.16 17.82
CA SER A 325 -18.81 5.07 17.50
C SER A 325 -18.43 6.04 16.38
N MET A 326 -19.23 6.16 15.32
CA MET A 326 -18.99 7.09 14.23
C MET A 326 -19.11 8.55 14.68
N CYS A 327 -20.12 8.90 15.48
CA CYS A 327 -20.24 10.24 16.05
C CYS A 327 -19.03 10.57 16.92
N ALA A 328 -18.62 9.66 17.81
CA ALA A 328 -17.46 9.85 18.67
C ALA A 328 -16.16 10.03 17.86
N ARG A 329 -15.98 9.28 16.76
CA ARG A 329 -14.85 9.45 15.86
C ARG A 329 -14.86 10.82 15.18
N CYS A 330 -16.00 11.25 14.62
CA CYS A 330 -16.12 12.56 13.96
C CYS A 330 -15.89 13.72 14.93
N ASP A 331 -16.36 13.60 16.20
CA ASP A 331 -16.10 14.58 17.24
C ASP A 331 -14.61 14.63 17.60
N ALA A 332 -13.95 13.48 17.70
CA ALA A 332 -12.51 13.38 17.95
C ALA A 332 -11.70 14.06 16.85
N ILE A 333 -12.00 13.79 15.58
CA ILE A 333 -11.33 14.43 14.44
C ILE A 333 -11.46 15.96 14.48
N ARG A 334 -12.65 16.49 14.87
CA ARG A 334 -12.87 17.95 14.99
C ARG A 334 -12.16 18.58 16.17
N ALA A 335 -11.94 17.82 17.24
CA ALA A 335 -11.30 18.32 18.46
C ALA A 335 -9.78 18.46 18.33
N VAL A 336 -9.14 17.74 17.38
CA VAL A 336 -7.69 17.79 17.18
C VAL A 336 -7.34 18.95 16.27
N PRO A 337 -6.45 19.89 16.69
CA PRO A 337 -6.03 21.03 15.88
C PRO A 337 -5.05 20.68 14.77
N SER A 338 -4.83 19.40 14.48
CA SER A 338 -3.90 18.97 13.46
C SER A 338 -4.45 19.21 12.05
N MET A 339 -3.58 19.73 11.17
CA MET A 339 -3.90 19.91 9.76
C MET A 339 -3.96 18.55 9.07
N ASN A 340 -5.09 18.23 8.44
CA ASN A 340 -5.17 17.10 7.52
C ASN A 340 -4.66 17.52 6.14
N ILE A 341 -3.73 16.72 5.60
CA ILE A 341 -3.24 16.85 4.23
C ILE A 341 -3.80 15.65 3.46
N MET A 342 -4.80 15.91 2.64
CA MET A 342 -5.55 14.89 1.91
C MET A 342 -5.10 14.83 0.46
N PHE A 343 -4.63 13.67 0.03
CA PHE A 343 -4.38 13.37 -1.38
C PHE A 343 -5.57 12.58 -1.91
N PHE A 344 -6.09 13.00 -3.05
CA PHE A 344 -7.28 12.39 -3.65
C PHE A 344 -7.14 12.21 -5.16
N SER A 345 -7.97 11.35 -5.74
CA SER A 345 -8.04 11.17 -7.20
C SER A 345 -9.24 11.92 -7.78
N GLU A 346 -9.07 12.46 -8.99
CA GLU A 346 -10.17 13.04 -9.74
C GLU A 346 -11.28 12.00 -10.00
N TYR A 347 -10.92 10.75 -10.26
CA TYR A 347 -11.86 9.65 -10.39
C TYR A 347 -12.70 9.47 -9.11
N GLY A 348 -12.06 9.43 -7.95
CA GLY A 348 -12.75 9.18 -6.68
C GLY A 348 -13.74 10.28 -6.31
N ILE A 349 -13.33 11.54 -6.43
CA ILE A 349 -14.25 12.66 -6.10
C ILE A 349 -15.40 12.76 -7.12
N ASN A 350 -15.17 12.43 -8.39
CA ASN A 350 -16.21 12.34 -9.41
C ASN A 350 -17.19 11.21 -9.09
N TYR A 351 -16.69 10.02 -8.73
CA TYR A 351 -17.54 8.89 -8.32
C TYR A 351 -18.44 9.26 -7.13
N PHE A 352 -17.89 9.88 -6.08
CA PHE A 352 -18.70 10.39 -4.97
C PHE A 352 -19.74 11.42 -5.42
N THR A 353 -19.33 12.35 -6.30
CA THR A 353 -20.21 13.38 -6.84
C THR A 353 -21.40 12.78 -7.60
N ASP A 354 -21.19 11.73 -8.34
CA ASP A 354 -22.21 11.13 -9.22
C ASP A 354 -23.10 10.11 -8.47
N THR A 355 -22.52 9.33 -7.56
CA THR A 355 -23.21 8.23 -6.88
C THR A 355 -23.61 8.52 -5.43
N GLY A 356 -22.85 9.35 -4.73
CA GLY A 356 -22.98 9.52 -3.28
C GLY A 356 -22.45 8.36 -2.44
N MET A 357 -21.75 7.41 -3.06
CA MET A 357 -21.14 6.29 -2.38
C MET A 357 -19.70 6.61 -1.97
N LEU A 358 -19.23 5.99 -0.90
CA LEU A 358 -17.84 6.00 -0.45
C LEU A 358 -17.20 4.63 -0.75
N PHE A 359 -15.92 4.61 -1.11
CA PHE A 359 -15.24 3.34 -1.42
C PHE A 359 -14.84 2.53 -0.18
N ASP A 360 -14.56 3.23 0.90
CA ASP A 360 -14.05 2.67 2.15
C ASP A 360 -15.13 2.33 3.18
N VAL A 361 -16.40 2.44 2.79
CA VAL A 361 -17.53 2.15 3.68
C VAL A 361 -18.45 1.09 3.03
N PRO A 362 -18.84 0.05 3.77
CA PRO A 362 -19.72 -0.99 3.27
C PRO A 362 -21.09 -0.43 2.80
N PRO A 363 -21.55 -0.75 1.58
CA PRO A 363 -22.83 -0.28 1.05
C PRO A 363 -24.05 -0.89 1.78
N ASP A 364 -23.84 -2.00 2.48
CA ASP A 364 -24.82 -2.65 3.37
C ASP A 364 -24.92 -2.00 4.75
N ILE A 365 -23.99 -1.10 5.09
CA ILE A 365 -23.99 -0.34 6.34
C ILE A 365 -24.42 1.12 6.11
N VAL A 366 -24.01 1.74 5.00
CA VAL A 366 -24.20 3.17 4.76
C VAL A 366 -25.01 3.42 3.48
N LEU A 367 -26.04 4.26 3.60
CA LEU A 367 -26.85 4.73 2.48
C LEU A 367 -26.08 5.78 1.65
N PRO A 368 -26.30 5.83 0.33
CA PRO A 368 -25.72 6.89 -0.53
C PRO A 368 -26.11 8.30 -0.04
N PHE A 369 -25.18 9.24 -0.18
CA PHE A 369 -25.44 10.65 0.12
C PHE A 369 -26.29 11.27 -1.00
N THR A 370 -27.33 12.01 -0.62
CA THR A 370 -28.20 12.74 -1.57
C THR A 370 -27.40 13.85 -2.26
N ALA A 371 -27.88 14.35 -3.40
CA ALA A 371 -27.21 15.45 -4.12
C ALA A 371 -27.01 16.71 -3.24
N GLN A 372 -27.99 17.04 -2.40
CA GLN A 372 -27.89 18.18 -1.46
C GLN A 372 -26.82 17.94 -0.38
N GLU A 373 -26.74 16.73 0.17
CA GLU A 373 -25.73 16.36 1.17
C GLU A 373 -24.32 16.37 0.56
N ARG A 374 -24.15 15.83 -0.65
CA ARG A 374 -22.87 15.87 -1.40
C ARG A 374 -22.44 17.30 -1.66
N LEU A 375 -23.36 18.15 -2.14
CA LEU A 375 -23.08 19.57 -2.37
C LEU A 375 -22.60 20.25 -1.10
N LYS A 376 -23.30 20.03 0.03
CA LYS A 376 -22.92 20.62 1.31
C LYS A 376 -21.52 20.16 1.75
N LEU A 377 -21.25 18.86 1.68
CA LEU A 377 -19.96 18.30 2.09
C LEU A 377 -18.79 18.85 1.25
N LEU A 378 -18.95 18.94 -0.06
CA LEU A 378 -17.91 19.50 -0.94
C LEU A 378 -17.72 21.02 -0.73
N GLN A 379 -18.79 21.76 -0.40
CA GLN A 379 -18.67 23.17 -0.03
C GLN A 379 -17.93 23.37 1.30
N GLU A 380 -18.16 22.49 2.30
CA GLU A 380 -17.43 22.52 3.57
C GLU A 380 -15.94 22.17 3.34
N LEU A 381 -15.64 21.17 2.52
CA LEU A 381 -14.27 20.84 2.12
C LEU A 381 -13.59 22.05 1.48
N LYS A 382 -14.23 22.66 0.47
CA LYS A 382 -13.69 23.87 -0.19
C LYS A 382 -13.43 25.01 0.80
N ARG A 383 -14.38 25.26 1.71
CA ARG A 383 -14.25 26.29 2.74
C ARG A 383 -13.08 25.99 3.69
N SER A 384 -12.95 24.74 4.15
CA SER A 384 -11.88 24.32 5.03
C SER A 384 -10.50 24.48 4.40
N VAL A 385 -10.37 24.15 3.11
CA VAL A 385 -9.13 24.37 2.34
C VAL A 385 -8.83 25.85 2.18
N ALA A 386 -9.83 26.67 1.86
CA ALA A 386 -9.66 28.11 1.69
C ALA A 386 -9.25 28.82 3.00
N CYS A 387 -9.71 28.34 4.16
CA CYS A 387 -9.34 28.84 5.48
C CYS A 387 -7.98 28.32 5.98
N GLY A 388 -7.31 27.43 5.23
CA GLY A 388 -6.02 26.85 5.62
C GLY A 388 -6.09 25.78 6.74
N ASN A 389 -7.30 25.39 7.16
CA ASN A 389 -7.48 24.36 8.18
C ASN A 389 -7.07 22.97 7.70
N ASN A 390 -7.24 22.70 6.40
CA ASN A 390 -6.87 21.46 5.75
C ASN A 390 -6.24 21.76 4.37
N LYS A 391 -5.53 20.77 3.83
CA LYS A 391 -5.06 20.78 2.43
C LYS A 391 -5.68 19.61 1.70
N ALA A 392 -6.21 19.86 0.50
CA ALA A 392 -6.70 18.83 -0.40
C ALA A 392 -5.98 18.98 -1.74
N VAL A 393 -5.25 17.93 -2.14
CA VAL A 393 -4.37 17.93 -3.31
C VAL A 393 -4.71 16.72 -4.17
N ALA A 394 -5.05 16.96 -5.43
CA ALA A 394 -5.31 15.88 -6.37
C ALA A 394 -3.99 15.26 -6.85
N VAL A 395 -3.93 13.93 -6.92
CA VAL A 395 -2.79 13.24 -7.55
C VAL A 395 -2.80 13.45 -9.06
N ASN A 396 -1.61 13.43 -9.66
CA ASN A 396 -1.46 13.44 -11.10
C ASN A 396 -1.65 11.99 -11.62
N PRO A 397 -2.77 11.68 -12.32
CA PRO A 397 -3.10 10.31 -12.70
C PRO A 397 -2.12 9.68 -13.71
N GLU A 398 -1.32 10.48 -14.40
CA GLU A 398 -0.29 9.98 -15.30
C GLU A 398 0.93 9.41 -14.56
N ARG A 399 1.11 9.77 -13.27
CA ARG A 399 2.31 9.45 -12.48
C ARG A 399 2.01 8.71 -11.18
N LEU A 400 0.90 9.02 -10.52
CA LEU A 400 0.52 8.42 -9.25
C LEU A 400 -0.98 8.12 -9.22
N ASN A 401 -1.32 6.89 -8.89
CA ASN A 401 -2.70 6.44 -8.77
C ASN A 401 -3.06 6.13 -7.31
N ILE A 402 -4.32 6.36 -6.96
CA ILE A 402 -4.87 6.00 -5.67
C ILE A 402 -5.82 4.81 -5.84
N SER A 403 -5.65 3.80 -5.01
CA SER A 403 -6.58 2.68 -4.95
C SER A 403 -7.98 3.15 -4.53
N ASN A 404 -9.00 2.66 -5.20
CA ASN A 404 -10.39 2.85 -4.78
C ASN A 404 -10.84 1.84 -3.70
N ARG A 405 -9.94 0.99 -3.22
CA ARG A 405 -10.24 -0.05 -2.22
C ARG A 405 -9.58 0.21 -0.89
N ILE A 406 -8.54 1.03 -0.86
CA ILE A 406 -7.68 1.20 0.30
C ILE A 406 -7.46 2.68 0.51
N SER A 407 -7.79 3.12 1.71
CA SER A 407 -7.42 4.41 2.25
C SER A 407 -6.17 4.26 3.12
N ILE A 408 -5.24 5.17 3.02
CA ILE A 408 -4.01 5.17 3.80
C ILE A 408 -3.99 6.44 4.65
N SER A 409 -3.89 6.27 5.97
CA SER A 409 -3.62 7.36 6.90
C SER A 409 -2.22 7.17 7.48
N CYS A 410 -1.43 8.22 7.48
CA CYS A 410 -0.04 8.15 7.93
C CYS A 410 0.31 9.35 8.80
N CYS A 411 0.93 9.08 9.94
CA CYS A 411 1.66 10.07 10.72
C CYS A 411 2.89 9.41 11.34
N GLU A 412 3.93 10.19 11.58
CA GLU A 412 5.23 9.67 12.01
C GLU A 412 5.17 8.95 13.37
N THR A 413 4.36 9.44 14.30
CA THR A 413 4.26 8.88 15.65
C THR A 413 3.20 7.78 15.79
N GLY A 414 2.17 7.77 14.95
CA GLY A 414 1.04 6.84 15.04
C GLY A 414 1.20 5.58 14.19
N GLY A 415 2.11 5.59 13.22
CA GLY A 415 2.25 4.54 12.24
C GLY A 415 1.45 4.78 10.97
N ILE A 416 1.26 3.73 10.20
CA ILE A 416 0.50 3.75 8.95
C ILE A 416 -0.74 2.90 9.12
N LEU A 417 -1.88 3.49 8.85
CA LEU A 417 -3.17 2.83 8.89
C LEU A 417 -3.67 2.62 7.46
N PHE A 418 -3.81 1.37 7.06
CA PHE A 418 -4.51 1.01 5.84
C PHE A 418 -5.93 0.62 6.23
N SER A 419 -6.91 1.22 5.60
CA SER A 419 -8.31 0.89 5.82
C SER A 419 -9.00 0.60 4.50
N GLY A 420 -9.87 -0.38 4.48
CA GLY A 420 -10.58 -0.78 3.28
C GLY A 420 -11.74 -1.69 3.58
N TYR A 421 -12.60 -1.86 2.59
CA TYR A 421 -13.71 -2.78 2.64
C TYR A 421 -13.42 -3.98 1.74
N ASN A 422 -13.49 -5.17 2.33
CA ASN A 422 -13.45 -6.42 1.56
C ASN A 422 -14.87 -6.79 1.15
N GLY A 423 -15.22 -6.53 -0.11
CA GLY A 423 -16.54 -6.74 -0.65
C GLY A 423 -17.01 -8.20 -0.64
N GLU A 424 -16.09 -9.16 -0.51
CA GLU A 424 -16.43 -10.60 -0.48
C GLU A 424 -16.76 -11.10 0.90
N SER A 425 -15.97 -10.72 1.90
CA SER A 425 -16.22 -11.08 3.30
C SER A 425 -17.26 -10.20 3.96
N GLY A 426 -17.67 -9.09 3.33
CA GLY A 426 -18.50 -8.06 3.95
C GLY A 426 -17.83 -7.39 5.15
N SER A 427 -16.49 -7.50 5.27
CA SER A 427 -15.78 -7.00 6.44
C SER A 427 -15.00 -5.72 6.12
N TYR A 428 -15.05 -4.79 7.05
CA TYR A 428 -14.17 -3.64 7.08
C TYR A 428 -12.83 -4.06 7.70
N VAL A 429 -11.75 -3.81 6.99
CA VAL A 429 -10.41 -4.23 7.42
C VAL A 429 -9.56 -3.02 7.71
N ILE A 430 -8.98 -3.00 8.89
CA ILE A 430 -7.93 -2.06 9.26
C ILE A 430 -6.64 -2.83 9.47
N LEU A 431 -5.60 -2.36 8.82
CA LEU A 431 -4.24 -2.87 8.94
C LEU A 431 -3.37 -1.76 9.53
N LEU A 432 -2.77 -2.04 10.67
CA LEU A 432 -1.83 -1.12 11.30
C LEU A 432 -0.41 -1.61 11.14
N LEU A 433 0.45 -0.75 10.60
CA LEU A 433 1.88 -0.97 10.44
C LEU A 433 2.64 0.04 11.32
N LYS A 434 3.49 -0.48 12.21
CA LYS A 434 4.27 0.33 13.18
C LYS A 434 5.80 0.15 13.04
N GLU A 435 6.26 -0.56 12.01
CA GLU A 435 7.68 -0.70 11.78
C GLU A 435 8.30 0.67 11.49
N GLU A 436 9.27 1.07 12.31
CA GLU A 436 9.73 2.46 12.43
C GLU A 436 10.31 3.01 11.12
N ASP A 437 11.15 2.24 10.43
CA ASP A 437 11.82 2.67 9.20
C ASP A 437 10.84 2.83 8.03
N ILE A 438 9.85 1.94 7.94
CA ILE A 438 8.80 2.02 6.94
C ILE A 438 7.89 3.22 7.22
N VAL A 439 7.48 3.40 8.47
CA VAL A 439 6.65 4.54 8.88
C VAL A 439 7.34 5.85 8.54
N LYS A 440 8.60 6.00 8.91
CA LYS A 440 9.41 7.19 8.62
C LYS A 440 9.57 7.42 7.11
N SER A 441 9.80 6.35 6.34
CA SER A 441 9.96 6.44 4.89
C SER A 441 8.68 6.87 4.19
N ILE A 442 7.53 6.33 4.58
CA ILE A 442 6.22 6.69 3.99
C ILE A 442 5.80 8.09 4.46
N SER A 443 6.03 8.45 5.73
CA SER A 443 5.76 9.81 6.23
C SER A 443 6.58 10.86 5.49
N ASP A 444 7.88 10.62 5.25
CA ASP A 444 8.74 11.48 4.43
C ASP A 444 8.20 11.63 2.99
N PHE A 445 7.80 10.51 2.39
CA PHE A 445 7.20 10.55 1.05
C PHE A 445 5.91 11.38 1.01
N MET A 446 5.01 11.18 1.97
CA MET A 446 3.75 11.94 2.04
C MET A 446 3.98 13.43 2.28
N ALA A 447 4.97 13.79 3.10
CA ALA A 447 5.37 15.17 3.33
C ALA A 447 5.96 15.84 2.07
N TYR A 448 6.65 15.07 1.24
CA TYR A 448 7.24 15.53 -0.02
C TYR A 448 6.22 15.70 -1.15
N LEU A 449 5.15 14.88 -1.18
CA LEU A 449 4.17 14.86 -2.28
C LEU A 449 3.69 16.25 -2.74
N PRO A 450 3.33 17.20 -1.84
CA PRO A 450 2.84 18.52 -2.27
C PRO A 450 3.83 19.35 -3.10
N GLN A 451 5.11 18.99 -3.10
CA GLN A 451 6.19 19.66 -3.81
C GLN A 451 6.66 18.90 -5.05
N SER A 452 6.05 17.76 -5.33
CA SER A 452 6.42 16.87 -6.42
C SER A 452 5.50 17.00 -7.63
N ASP A 453 5.92 16.46 -8.75
CA ASP A 453 5.13 16.32 -9.97
C ASP A 453 4.15 15.12 -9.95
N LEU A 454 4.15 14.37 -8.84
CA LEU A 454 3.19 13.28 -8.59
C LEU A 454 1.80 13.81 -8.23
N VAL A 455 1.66 15.10 -7.96
CA VAL A 455 0.39 15.75 -7.63
C VAL A 455 0.14 16.95 -8.54
N LEU A 456 -1.13 17.31 -8.69
CA LEU A 456 -1.55 18.51 -9.41
C LEU A 456 -1.31 19.74 -8.53
N ASN A 457 -1.12 20.89 -9.16
CA ASN A 457 -0.96 22.13 -8.40
C ASN A 457 -2.26 22.52 -7.66
N PRO A 458 -2.20 23.43 -6.66
CA PRO A 458 -3.37 23.82 -5.86
C PRO A 458 -4.54 24.38 -6.68
N HIS A 459 -4.27 25.10 -7.77
CA HIS A 459 -5.33 25.65 -8.64
C HIS A 459 -6.04 24.54 -9.42
N GLN A 460 -5.32 23.58 -9.95
CA GLN A 460 -5.88 22.42 -10.62
C GLN A 460 -6.71 21.56 -9.66
N SER A 461 -6.19 21.30 -8.46
CA SER A 461 -6.90 20.54 -7.42
C SER A 461 -8.21 21.25 -6.99
N ALA A 462 -8.17 22.57 -6.81
CA ALA A 462 -9.36 23.37 -6.49
C ALA A 462 -10.38 23.37 -7.65
N ALA A 463 -9.90 23.42 -8.90
CA ALA A 463 -10.78 23.41 -10.08
C ALA A 463 -11.57 22.10 -10.19
N ILE A 464 -10.99 20.96 -9.83
CA ILE A 464 -11.68 19.66 -9.78
C ILE A 464 -12.84 19.72 -8.77
N ILE A 465 -12.58 20.19 -7.54
CA ILE A 465 -13.62 20.32 -6.50
C ILE A 465 -14.73 21.28 -6.96
N ASP A 466 -14.35 22.41 -7.58
CA ASP A 466 -15.32 23.38 -8.11
C ASP A 466 -16.16 22.82 -9.25
N GLY A 467 -15.57 21.99 -10.11
CA GLY A 467 -16.29 21.27 -11.15
C GLY A 467 -17.38 20.36 -10.58
N CYS A 468 -17.04 19.59 -9.54
CA CYS A 468 -18.00 18.73 -8.84
C CYS A 468 -19.15 19.55 -8.20
N ILE A 469 -18.83 20.66 -7.53
CA ILE A 469 -19.83 21.54 -6.93
C ILE A 469 -20.77 22.14 -8.00
N LYS A 470 -20.23 22.56 -9.16
CA LYS A 470 -21.02 23.10 -10.27
C LYS A 470 -21.98 22.06 -10.83
N ARG A 471 -21.53 20.83 -11.07
CA ARG A 471 -22.38 19.72 -11.54
C ARG A 471 -23.54 19.45 -10.58
N LEU A 472 -23.27 19.33 -9.28
CA LEU A 472 -24.31 19.10 -8.29
C LEU A 472 -25.35 20.24 -8.23
N LYS A 473 -24.91 21.50 -8.39
CA LYS A 473 -25.83 22.64 -8.46
C LYS A 473 -26.72 22.64 -9.70
N SER A 474 -26.24 22.08 -10.82
CA SER A 474 -27.05 21.99 -12.05
C SER A 474 -28.04 20.83 -12.03
N THR A 475 -27.90 19.88 -11.11
CA THR A 475 -28.82 18.72 -10.95
C THR A 475 -29.86 18.94 -9.85
N LEU A 476 -29.72 19.95 -9.02
CA LEU A 476 -30.64 20.36 -7.95
C LEU A 476 -31.57 21.49 -8.39
#